data_838514b9851c5b30e55be76627af6477
#
_entry.id   838514b9851c5b30e55be76627af6477
#
_cell.length_a   1.000
_cell.length_b   1.000
_cell.length_c   1.000
_cell.angle_alpha   90.00
_cell.angle_beta   90.00
_cell.angle_gamma   90.00
#
_symmetry.space_group_name_H-M   'P 1'
#
loop_
_entity.id
_entity.type
_entity.pdbx_description
1 polymer ?
#
loop_
_entity_poly.entity_id
_entity_poly.type
_entity_poly.pdbx_seq_one_letter_code
_entity_poly.pdbx_strand_id
1 'polypeptide(L)'
;MDKVLVEKVVAEAREAESNLIVSDRRDTFTVEKDDVEKIEVADDHLKVTMQDGKAIVYLMLDEVYKLVVEKEKVRNVAGRAGFATG
;
A
#
# COMPACT_ATOMS: atom_id res chain seq x y z
N MET A 1 4.02 1.99 -14.00
CA MET A 1 5.15 1.75 -13.09
C MET A 1 5.71 0.36 -13.35
N ASP A 2 6.99 0.20 -13.18
CA ASP A 2 7.66 -1.06 -13.46
C ASP A 2 7.22 -2.19 -12.54
N LYS A 3 6.96 -3.36 -13.12
CA LYS A 3 6.49 -4.51 -12.36
C LYS A 3 7.44 -4.92 -11.23
N VAL A 4 8.74 -4.92 -11.52
CA VAL A 4 9.72 -5.35 -10.54
C VAL A 4 9.73 -4.40 -9.34
N LEU A 5 9.62 -3.12 -9.59
CA LEU A 5 9.55 -2.14 -8.52
C LEU A 5 8.27 -2.33 -7.69
N VAL A 6 7.16 -2.56 -8.37
CA VAL A 6 5.88 -2.76 -7.68
C VAL A 6 5.94 -4.01 -6.80
N GLU A 7 6.50 -5.10 -7.32
CA GLU A 7 6.64 -6.32 -6.54
C GLU A 7 7.46 -6.08 -5.28
N LYS A 8 8.53 -5.31 -5.43
CA LYS A 8 9.41 -5.03 -4.32
C LYS A 8 8.73 -4.22 -3.24
N VAL A 9 8.00 -3.19 -3.65
CA VAL A 9 7.31 -2.31 -2.70
C VAL A 9 6.17 -3.05 -2.01
N VAL A 10 5.43 -3.88 -2.75
CA VAL A 10 4.36 -4.68 -2.16
C VAL A 10 4.93 -5.63 -1.12
N ALA A 11 6.02 -6.29 -1.44
CA ALA A 11 6.66 -7.20 -0.48
C ALA A 11 7.11 -6.45 0.76
N GLU A 12 7.66 -5.27 0.57
CA GLU A 12 8.11 -4.46 1.69
C GLU A 12 6.94 -4.07 2.60
N ALA A 13 5.83 -3.67 2.01
CA ALA A 13 4.66 -3.29 2.79
C ALA A 13 4.11 -4.46 3.57
N ARG A 14 4.05 -5.64 2.94
CA ARG A 14 3.53 -6.83 3.60
C ARG A 14 4.45 -7.27 4.74
N GLU A 15 5.73 -7.25 4.51
CA GLU A 15 6.70 -7.65 5.50
C GLU A 15 6.69 -6.73 6.71
N ALA A 16 6.50 -5.46 6.48
CA ALA A 16 6.45 -4.46 7.53
C ALA A 16 5.08 -4.34 8.17
N GLU A 17 4.11 -5.08 7.66
CA GLU A 17 2.72 -5.02 8.13
C GLU A 17 2.22 -3.58 8.09
N SER A 18 2.46 -2.93 6.97
CA SER A 18 2.11 -1.53 6.78
C SER A 18 1.03 -1.38 5.72
N ASN A 19 0.34 -0.26 5.77
CA ASN A 19 -0.60 0.08 4.72
C ASN A 19 0.17 0.46 3.46
N LEU A 20 -0.41 0.19 2.32
CA LEU A 20 0.17 0.55 1.04
C LEU A 20 -0.75 1.54 0.35
N ILE A 21 -0.21 2.68 -0.03
CA ILE A 21 -0.98 3.71 -0.72
C ILE A 21 -0.54 3.72 -2.17
N VAL A 22 -1.50 3.53 -3.06
CA VAL A 22 -1.25 3.47 -4.50
C VAL A 22 -1.93 4.67 -5.15
N SER A 23 -1.15 5.49 -5.84
CA SER A 23 -1.69 6.66 -6.51
C SER A 23 -1.58 6.52 -8.02
N ASP A 24 -2.70 6.75 -8.71
CA ASP A 24 -2.68 6.83 -10.17
C ASP A 24 -3.11 8.23 -10.57
N ARG A 25 -3.33 8.45 -11.85
CA ARG A 25 -3.62 9.78 -12.35
C ARG A 25 -4.90 10.38 -11.83
N ARG A 26 -5.82 9.55 -11.40
CA ARG A 26 -7.15 10.03 -11.00
C ARG A 26 -7.37 9.99 -9.52
N ASP A 27 -6.73 9.07 -8.85
CA ASP A 27 -7.15 8.73 -7.51
C ASP A 27 -6.04 8.13 -6.70
N THR A 28 -6.27 8.07 -5.40
CA THR A 28 -5.36 7.42 -4.47
C THR A 28 -6.13 6.32 -3.77
N PHE A 29 -5.58 5.12 -3.78
CA PHE A 29 -6.21 3.97 -3.16
C PHE A 29 -5.33 3.45 -2.04
N THR A 30 -5.89 3.33 -0.84
CA THR A 30 -5.14 2.82 0.30
C THR A 30 -5.49 1.35 0.52
N VAL A 31 -4.47 0.51 0.47
CA VAL A 31 -4.60 -0.90 0.78
C VAL A 31 -4.29 -1.04 2.25
N GLU A 32 -5.32 -1.17 3.07
CA GLU A 32 -5.13 -1.27 4.51
C GLU A 32 -4.76 -2.69 4.88
N LYS A 33 -3.71 -2.83 5.66
CA LYS A 33 -3.16 -4.14 5.98
C LYS A 33 -4.16 -5.08 6.62
N ASP A 34 -5.11 -4.53 7.36
CA ASP A 34 -6.10 -5.34 8.06
C ASP A 34 -7.32 -5.67 7.22
N ASP A 35 -7.42 -5.09 6.03
CA ASP A 35 -8.58 -5.26 5.17
C ASP A 35 -8.25 -5.97 3.87
N VAL A 36 -7.00 -6.31 3.66
CA VAL A 36 -6.57 -6.97 2.44
C VAL A 36 -6.28 -8.44 2.72
N GLU A 37 -6.75 -9.30 1.83
CA GLU A 37 -6.48 -10.73 1.93
C GLU A 37 -5.25 -11.10 1.11
N LYS A 38 -5.13 -10.54 -0.09
CA LYS A 38 -4.10 -10.96 -1.02
C LYS A 38 -3.78 -9.86 -2.00
N ILE A 39 -2.50 -9.73 -2.35
CA ILE A 39 -2.06 -8.79 -3.38
C ILE A 39 -1.23 -9.57 -4.39
N GLU A 40 -1.60 -9.47 -5.66
CA GLU A 40 -0.89 -10.14 -6.73
C GLU A 40 -0.43 -9.13 -7.76
N VAL A 41 0.82 -9.26 -8.20
CA VAL A 41 1.38 -8.35 -9.20
C VAL A 41 1.52 -9.13 -10.50
N ALA A 42 0.77 -8.73 -11.52
CA ALA A 42 0.87 -9.33 -12.85
C ALA A 42 1.70 -8.41 -13.74
N ASP A 43 1.84 -8.79 -15.01
CA ASP A 43 2.68 -8.02 -15.92
C ASP A 43 2.17 -6.60 -16.14
N ASP A 44 0.87 -6.42 -16.16
CA ASP A 44 0.29 -5.13 -16.49
C ASP A 44 -0.63 -4.57 -15.42
N HIS A 45 -0.85 -5.30 -14.34
CA HIS A 45 -1.78 -4.82 -13.31
C HIS A 45 -1.45 -5.36 -11.93
N LEU A 46 -2.02 -4.70 -10.95
CA LEU A 46 -1.95 -5.09 -9.56
C LEU A 46 -3.35 -5.51 -9.15
N LYS A 47 -3.48 -6.70 -8.59
CA LYS A 47 -4.79 -7.21 -8.17
C LYS A 47 -4.82 -7.30 -6.66
N VAL A 48 -5.75 -6.60 -6.05
CA VAL A 48 -5.90 -6.57 -4.60
C VAL A 48 -7.22 -7.22 -4.24
N THR A 49 -7.14 -8.34 -3.52
CA THR A 49 -8.34 -9.05 -3.05
C THR A 49 -8.60 -8.63 -1.62
N MET A 50 -9.77 -8.06 -1.39
CA MET A 50 -10.13 -7.59 -0.05
C MET A 50 -10.69 -8.73 0.77
N GLN A 51 -10.65 -8.58 2.09
CA GLN A 51 -11.13 -9.59 3.02
C GLN A 51 -12.61 -9.89 2.81
N ASP A 52 -12.96 -11.13 3.05
CA ASP A 52 -14.35 -11.60 2.99
C ASP A 52 -14.98 -11.44 1.62
N GLY A 53 -14.18 -11.35 0.60
CA GLY A 53 -14.70 -11.24 -0.76
C GLY A 53 -15.46 -9.97 -1.03
N LYS A 54 -15.24 -8.93 -0.22
CA LYS A 54 -15.93 -7.67 -0.40
C LYS A 54 -15.68 -7.06 -1.77
N ALA A 55 -14.47 -7.15 -2.26
CA ALA A 55 -14.13 -6.54 -3.52
C ALA A 55 -12.79 -7.06 -4.02
N ILE A 56 -12.60 -6.96 -5.32
CA ILE A 56 -11.31 -7.20 -5.95
C ILE A 56 -11.00 -5.94 -6.73
N VAL A 57 -9.86 -5.34 -6.44
CA VAL A 57 -9.47 -4.08 -7.07
C VAL A 57 -8.35 -4.33 -8.05
N TYR A 58 -8.48 -3.84 -9.26
CA TYR A 58 -7.45 -3.94 -10.28
C TYR A 58 -6.90 -2.56 -10.58
N LEU A 59 -5.58 -2.43 -10.49
CA LEU A 59 -4.91 -1.16 -10.74
C LEU A 59 -3.90 -1.38 -11.85
N MET A 60 -4.03 -0.60 -12.94
CA MET A 60 -3.15 -0.77 -14.08
C MET A 60 -1.79 -0.18 -13.78
N LEU A 61 -0.73 -0.96 -13.98
CA LEU A 61 0.61 -0.53 -13.62
C LEU A 61 1.08 0.70 -14.40
N ASP A 62 0.65 0.82 -15.65
CA ASP A 62 1.09 1.96 -16.45
C ASP A 62 0.43 3.28 -16.01
N GLU A 63 -0.58 3.20 -15.15
CA GLU A 63 -1.20 4.40 -14.62
C GLU A 63 -0.75 4.74 -13.21
N VAL A 64 -0.09 3.82 -12.55
CA VAL A 64 0.39 4.05 -11.20
C VAL A 64 1.68 4.86 -11.25
N TYR A 65 1.73 5.95 -10.53
CA TYR A 65 2.93 6.79 -10.53
C TYR A 65 3.56 6.93 -9.15
N LYS A 66 2.89 6.49 -8.09
CA LYS A 66 3.43 6.64 -6.75
C LYS A 66 2.96 5.53 -5.85
N LEU A 67 3.87 5.00 -5.05
CA LEU A 67 3.57 4.01 -4.03
C LEU A 67 4.15 4.51 -2.71
N VAL A 68 3.38 4.41 -1.65
CA VAL A 68 3.83 4.81 -0.32
C VAL A 68 3.61 3.66 0.63
N VAL A 69 4.65 3.27 1.35
CA VAL A 69 4.53 2.30 2.44
C VAL A 69 4.35 3.11 3.70
N GLU A 70 3.16 3.07 4.26
CA GLU A 70 2.82 3.89 5.41
C GLU A 70 3.08 3.14 6.69
N LYS A 71 4.08 3.58 7.43
CA LYS A 71 4.49 2.92 8.67
C LYS A 71 3.82 3.58 9.85
N GLU A 72 2.79 2.94 10.33
CA GLU A 72 1.98 3.57 11.32
C GLU A 72 2.63 3.76 12.68
N LYS A 73 3.58 2.95 13.02
CA LYS A 73 4.21 3.12 14.32
C LYS A 73 4.96 4.42 14.47
N VAL A 74 5.29 5.05 13.39
CA VAL A 74 6.04 6.30 13.44
C VAL A 74 5.31 7.35 14.22
N ARG A 75 4.02 7.41 14.11
CA ARG A 75 3.28 8.44 14.80
C ARG A 75 3.25 8.26 16.28
N ASN A 76 3.41 7.06 16.76
CA ASN A 76 3.34 6.83 18.17
C ASN A 76 4.51 7.41 18.91
N VAL A 77 5.58 7.53 18.24
CA VAL A 77 6.76 8.03 18.87
C VAL A 77 6.59 9.48 19.26
N ALA A 78 5.91 10.11 18.53
CA ALA A 78 5.70 11.47 18.84
C ALA A 78 4.87 11.61 20.04
N GLY A 79 4.86 11.20 20.21
CA GLY A 79 4.26 11.46 20.82
C GLY A 79 4.42 12.17 21.59
N ARG A 80 4.79 11.95 21.43
CA ARG A 80 5.01 12.16 22.08
C ARG A 80 5.58 12.75 22.24
N ALA A 81 5.88 12.93 22.20
CA ALA A 81 6.34 13.36 22.04
C ALA A 81 6.65 14.03 22.09
N GLY A 82 6.76 14.14 22.23
CA GLY A 82 6.92 14.51 21.87
C GLY A 82 7.13 15.18 21.91
N PHE A 83 7.20 15.29 22.02
CA PHE A 83 7.46 15.70 21.71
C PHE A 83 7.46 16.34 21.73
N ALA A 84 7.40 16.36 22.02
CA ALA A 84 7.42 16.64 21.76
C ALA A 84 7.51 17.20 21.73
N THR A 85 7.62 17.40 22.04
CA THR A 85 7.69 17.60 21.79
C THR A 85 7.68 17.81 21.65
N GLY A 86 7.64 17.99 21.98
CA GLY A 86 7.48 17.80 21.63
C GLY A 86 7.56 17.85 21.61
#